data_b296c064b0cc893055826ac86786b896
#
_entry.id   b296c064b0cc893055826ac86786b896
#
_cell.length_a   1.000
_cell.length_b   1.000
_cell.length_c   1.000
_cell.angle_alpha   90.00
_cell.angle_beta   90.00
_cell.angle_gamma   90.00
#
_symmetry.space_group_name_H-M   'P 1'
#
loop_
_entity.id
_entity.type
_entity.pdbx_description
1 polymer ?
#
loop_
_entity_poly.entity_id
_entity_poly.type
_entity_poly.pdbx_seq_one_letter_code
_entity_poly.pdbx_strand_id
1 'polypeptide(L)'
;MVKGGTAATSDYENVRAERLSAEQANESLKAQKEMLSRILSVFCGIEVNHLQKPQALDATVSTNSRPEMRLFDNQLHLSEAQEKALDARLKPHLGLFAQGFYGYPGLNMFEDMMQHKWSMNGLVGVKLSWNIGALYTHKNDKARLRLQREQIENAREVFLFNNSIDEIQQKENINRYRKMIQNDDEIIDLRTHIRKAAESKLAHGIIDVNSLLREINN
;
A
#
# COMPACT_ATOMS: atom_id res chain seq x y z
N MET A 1 -3.71 -21.67 53.79
CA MET A 1 -4.06 -23.05 53.44
C MET A 1 -2.85 -24.01 53.56
N VAL A 2 -1.72 -23.79 52.88
CA VAL A 2 -0.52 -24.66 52.99
C VAL A 2 0.00 -24.75 54.44
N LYS A 3 0.10 -23.61 55.17
CA LYS A 3 0.49 -23.59 56.58
C LYS A 3 -0.52 -24.25 57.56
N GLY A 4 -1.74 -24.50 57.12
CA GLY A 4 -2.81 -25.17 57.90
C GLY A 4 -3.01 -26.64 57.54
N GLY A 5 -2.17 -27.22 56.68
CA GLY A 5 -2.24 -28.64 56.31
C GLY A 5 -3.40 -29.03 55.39
N THR A 6 -4.13 -28.05 54.83
CA THR A 6 -5.30 -28.29 53.95
C THR A 6 -4.99 -28.26 52.46
N ALA A 7 -3.76 -27.93 52.07
CA ALA A 7 -3.29 -27.97 50.69
C ALA A 7 -1.84 -28.45 50.62
N ALA A 8 -1.50 -29.23 49.60
CA ALA A 8 -0.14 -29.72 49.37
C ALA A 8 0.77 -28.58 48.83
N THR A 9 2.08 -28.70 49.07
CA THR A 9 3.06 -27.73 48.50
C THR A 9 2.99 -27.70 46.98
N SER A 10 2.74 -28.86 46.35
CA SER A 10 2.55 -28.99 44.91
C SER A 10 1.36 -28.17 44.36
N ASP A 11 0.29 -28.01 45.14
CA ASP A 11 -0.86 -27.20 44.74
C ASP A 11 -0.49 -25.71 44.66
N TYR A 12 0.32 -25.24 45.62
CA TYR A 12 0.85 -23.88 45.58
C TYR A 12 1.78 -23.65 44.38
N GLU A 13 2.65 -24.62 44.11
CA GLU A 13 3.56 -24.56 42.97
C GLU A 13 2.81 -24.55 41.64
N ASN A 14 1.74 -25.33 41.50
CA ASN A 14 0.86 -25.34 40.33
C ASN A 14 0.18 -23.98 40.11
N VAL A 15 -0.43 -23.42 41.19
CA VAL A 15 -1.05 -22.07 41.10
C VAL A 15 -0.03 -21.00 40.71
N ARG A 16 1.21 -21.10 41.22
CA ARG A 16 2.27 -20.17 40.88
C ARG A 16 2.72 -20.30 39.42
N ALA A 17 2.82 -21.55 38.92
CA ALA A 17 3.17 -21.80 37.50
C ALA A 17 2.11 -21.24 36.55
N GLU A 18 0.83 -21.47 36.85
CA GLU A 18 -0.28 -20.93 36.06
C GLU A 18 -0.30 -19.40 36.08
N ARG A 19 -0.05 -18.77 37.23
CA ARG A 19 0.07 -17.33 37.33
C ARG A 19 1.20 -16.79 36.43
N LEU A 20 2.37 -17.43 36.49
CA LEU A 20 3.52 -17.01 35.65
C LEU A 20 3.20 -17.20 34.16
N SER A 21 2.50 -18.26 33.77
CA SER A 21 2.06 -18.47 32.40
C SER A 21 1.09 -17.37 31.92
N ALA A 22 0.15 -16.99 32.77
CA ALA A 22 -0.78 -15.88 32.47
C ALA A 22 -0.06 -14.52 32.39
N GLU A 23 0.91 -14.27 33.29
CA GLU A 23 1.75 -13.05 33.25
C GLU A 23 2.57 -13.00 31.94
N GLN A 24 3.16 -14.13 31.52
CA GLN A 24 3.92 -14.22 30.27
C GLN A 24 3.03 -13.96 29.04
N ALA A 25 1.82 -14.54 29.00
CA ALA A 25 0.87 -14.29 27.94
C ALA A 25 0.47 -12.80 27.87
N ASN A 26 0.23 -12.17 29.02
CA ASN A 26 -0.09 -10.74 29.11
C ASN A 26 1.07 -9.86 28.60
N GLU A 27 2.32 -10.16 28.97
CA GLU A 27 3.48 -9.43 28.45
C GLU A 27 3.65 -9.59 26.92
N SER A 28 3.40 -10.79 26.38
CA SER A 28 3.40 -11.01 24.93
C SER A 28 2.35 -10.16 24.22
N LEU A 29 1.12 -10.10 24.76
CA LEU A 29 0.06 -9.27 24.19
C LEU A 29 0.36 -7.77 24.28
N LYS A 30 0.96 -7.31 25.38
CA LYS A 30 1.42 -5.91 25.51
C LYS A 30 2.48 -5.56 24.47
N ALA A 31 3.47 -6.44 24.28
CA ALA A 31 4.51 -6.24 23.27
C ALA A 31 3.93 -6.20 21.84
N GLN A 32 2.96 -7.08 21.52
CA GLN A 32 2.25 -7.06 20.24
C GLN A 32 1.46 -5.75 20.05
N LYS A 33 0.74 -5.30 21.07
CA LYS A 33 0.01 -4.04 21.04
C LYS A 33 0.95 -2.87 20.75
N GLU A 34 2.07 -2.80 21.45
CA GLU A 34 3.06 -1.75 21.27
C GLU A 34 3.66 -1.78 19.86
N MET A 35 4.02 -2.96 19.38
CA MET A 35 4.51 -3.13 17.99
C MET A 35 3.50 -2.62 16.96
N LEU A 36 2.22 -3.01 17.08
CA LEU A 36 1.17 -2.59 16.16
C LEU A 36 0.92 -1.08 16.24
N SER A 37 0.98 -0.48 17.44
CA SER A 37 0.86 0.97 17.62
C SER A 37 2.01 1.72 16.96
N ARG A 38 3.25 1.21 17.04
CA ARG A 38 4.42 1.79 16.36
C ARG A 38 4.29 1.68 14.83
N ILE A 39 3.85 0.53 14.33
CA ILE A 39 3.59 0.34 12.88
C ILE A 39 2.55 1.36 12.40
N LEU A 40 1.45 1.51 13.14
CA LEU A 40 0.40 2.46 12.80
C LEU A 40 0.91 3.91 12.82
N SER A 41 1.76 4.25 13.81
CA SER A 41 2.40 5.58 13.88
C SER A 41 3.26 5.87 12.64
N VAL A 42 4.00 4.88 12.15
CA VAL A 42 4.78 5.02 10.90
C VAL A 42 3.87 5.23 9.70
N PHE A 43 2.76 4.49 9.59
CA PHE A 43 1.80 4.66 8.49
C PHE A 43 1.10 6.03 8.51
N CYS A 44 0.74 6.52 9.69
CA CYS A 44 0.04 7.80 9.84
C CYS A 44 0.97 9.02 9.83
N GLY A 45 2.30 8.81 10.02
CA GLY A 45 3.27 9.90 10.18
C GLY A 45 3.11 10.72 11.48
N ILE A 46 2.33 10.22 12.44
CA ILE A 46 2.06 10.84 13.75
C ILE A 46 2.19 9.80 14.84
N GLU A 47 2.51 10.22 16.07
CA GLU A 47 2.56 9.31 17.21
C GLU A 47 1.15 8.92 17.65
N VAL A 48 0.84 7.61 17.62
CA VAL A 48 -0.47 7.07 17.96
C VAL A 48 -0.43 6.48 19.37
N ASN A 49 -0.93 7.23 20.35
CA ASN A 49 -0.93 6.84 21.77
C ASN A 49 -2.27 6.28 22.25
N HIS A 50 -3.38 6.67 21.61
CA HIS A 50 -4.72 6.23 21.97
C HIS A 50 -5.47 5.67 20.77
N LEU A 51 -5.79 4.37 20.85
CA LEU A 51 -6.62 3.69 19.86
C LEU A 51 -8.06 3.62 20.36
N GLN A 52 -8.98 4.17 19.59
CA GLN A 52 -10.41 3.98 19.82
C GLN A 52 -10.94 2.90 18.86
N LYS A 53 -11.84 2.06 19.36
CA LYS A 53 -12.53 1.09 18.49
C LYS A 53 -13.30 1.87 17.43
N PRO A 54 -13.06 1.62 16.13
CA PRO A 54 -13.79 2.32 15.08
C PRO A 54 -15.28 2.01 15.20
N GLN A 55 -16.12 3.01 14.98
CA GLN A 55 -17.54 2.77 14.78
C GLN A 55 -17.73 1.94 13.52
N ALA A 56 -18.69 1.00 13.54
CA ALA A 56 -18.99 0.21 12.36
C ALA A 56 -19.42 1.17 11.23
N LEU A 57 -18.53 1.37 10.29
CA LEU A 57 -18.85 2.10 9.06
C LEU A 57 -19.55 1.11 8.14
N ASP A 58 -20.76 1.39 7.73
CA ASP A 58 -21.38 0.79 6.55
C ASP A 58 -20.66 1.36 5.31
N ALA A 59 -19.42 0.98 5.16
CA ALA A 59 -18.61 1.44 4.05
C ALA A 59 -18.95 0.62 2.81
N THR A 60 -19.85 1.14 2.01
CA THR A 60 -19.84 0.90 0.57
C THR A 60 -18.63 1.62 0.00
N VAL A 61 -17.43 1.08 0.21
CA VAL A 61 -16.22 1.63 -0.40
C VAL A 61 -16.31 1.33 -1.89
N SER A 62 -16.59 2.36 -2.67
CA SER A 62 -16.50 2.28 -4.12
C SER A 62 -15.05 1.98 -4.49
N THR A 63 -14.81 0.84 -5.12
CA THR A 63 -13.52 0.40 -5.66
C THR A 63 -12.92 1.40 -6.65
N ASN A 64 -13.73 2.32 -7.19
CA ASN A 64 -13.32 3.31 -8.20
C ASN A 64 -12.54 4.51 -7.66
N SER A 65 -12.37 4.66 -6.34
CA SER A 65 -11.65 5.80 -5.74
C SER A 65 -10.20 5.51 -5.38
N ARG A 66 -9.69 4.33 -5.70
CA ARG A 66 -8.30 3.95 -5.37
C ARG A 66 -7.28 4.77 -6.17
N PRO A 67 -6.20 5.25 -5.51
CA PRO A 67 -5.15 6.04 -6.19
C PRO A 67 -4.49 5.30 -7.35
N GLU A 68 -4.40 3.97 -7.29
CA GLU A 68 -3.82 3.11 -8.33
C GLU A 68 -4.60 3.20 -9.65
N MET A 69 -5.90 3.44 -9.61
CA MET A 69 -6.71 3.64 -10.81
C MET A 69 -6.28 4.88 -11.58
N ARG A 70 -5.92 5.96 -10.87
CA ARG A 70 -5.38 7.18 -11.49
C ARG A 70 -4.03 6.94 -12.19
N LEU A 71 -3.22 6.00 -11.66
CA LEU A 71 -1.98 5.62 -12.32
C LEU A 71 -2.24 5.00 -13.69
N PHE A 72 -3.18 4.05 -13.78
CA PHE A 72 -3.54 3.45 -15.07
C PHE A 72 -4.13 4.47 -16.03
N ASP A 73 -5.01 5.35 -15.58
CA ASP A 73 -5.59 6.41 -16.41
C ASP A 73 -4.49 7.36 -16.94
N ASN A 74 -3.53 7.76 -16.09
CA ASN A 74 -2.40 8.60 -16.50
C ASN A 74 -1.47 7.88 -17.49
N GLN A 75 -1.25 6.57 -17.35
CA GLN A 75 -0.47 5.79 -18.30
C GLN A 75 -1.17 5.69 -19.66
N LEU A 76 -2.49 5.54 -19.69
CA LEU A 76 -3.28 5.56 -20.93
C LEU A 76 -3.20 6.95 -21.60
N HIS A 77 -3.36 8.03 -20.86
CA HIS A 77 -3.19 9.39 -21.38
C HIS A 77 -1.77 9.65 -21.92
N LEU A 78 -0.75 9.13 -21.23
CA LEU A 78 0.64 9.21 -21.73
C LEU A 78 0.78 8.49 -23.08
N SER A 79 0.22 7.28 -23.20
CA SER A 79 0.23 6.52 -24.46
C SER A 79 -0.47 7.28 -25.60
N GLU A 80 -1.61 7.95 -25.30
CA GLU A 80 -2.29 8.80 -26.28
C GLU A 80 -1.45 10.02 -26.70
N ALA A 81 -0.79 10.66 -25.74
CA ALA A 81 0.12 11.76 -26.03
C ALA A 81 1.32 11.32 -26.89
N GLN A 82 1.86 10.13 -26.65
CA GLN A 82 2.93 9.53 -27.44
C GLN A 82 2.45 9.22 -28.88
N GLU A 83 1.21 8.73 -29.06
CA GLU A 83 0.63 8.52 -30.39
C GLU A 83 0.50 9.83 -31.18
N LYS A 84 0.01 10.90 -30.53
CA LYS A 84 -0.05 12.24 -31.14
C LYS A 84 1.33 12.79 -31.47
N ALA A 85 2.32 12.54 -30.62
CA ALA A 85 3.71 12.95 -30.90
C ALA A 85 4.31 12.17 -32.08
N LEU A 86 3.96 10.88 -32.23
CA LEU A 86 4.36 10.07 -33.35
C LEU A 86 3.75 10.58 -34.66
N ASP A 87 2.46 10.91 -34.67
CA ASP A 87 1.77 11.52 -35.82
C ASP A 87 2.35 12.90 -36.17
N ALA A 88 2.76 13.69 -35.17
CA ALA A 88 3.40 14.98 -35.37
C ALA A 88 4.77 14.88 -36.08
N ARG A 89 5.53 13.79 -35.81
CA ARG A 89 6.84 13.57 -36.49
C ARG A 89 6.74 13.37 -37.98
N LEU A 90 5.57 13.00 -38.51
CA LEU A 90 5.32 12.87 -39.96
C LEU A 90 5.09 14.19 -40.64
N LYS A 91 4.81 15.25 -39.88
CA LYS A 91 4.52 16.56 -40.45
C LYS A 91 5.82 17.29 -40.77
N PRO A 92 5.87 18.06 -41.90
CA PRO A 92 6.98 18.91 -42.16
C PRO A 92 7.06 20.05 -41.12
N HIS A 93 8.27 20.38 -40.69
CA HIS A 93 8.54 21.47 -39.77
C HIS A 93 9.08 22.66 -40.49
N LEU A 94 8.39 23.80 -40.37
CA LEU A 94 8.83 25.08 -40.87
C LEU A 94 9.40 25.91 -39.71
N GLY A 95 10.65 26.27 -39.79
CA GLY A 95 11.32 27.09 -38.79
C GLY A 95 11.85 28.38 -39.40
N LEU A 96 11.80 29.47 -38.66
CA LEU A 96 12.52 30.68 -38.95
C LEU A 96 13.85 30.63 -38.19
N PHE A 97 14.92 31.07 -38.85
CA PHE A 97 16.20 31.21 -38.18
C PHE A 97 16.81 32.57 -38.46
N ALA A 98 17.50 33.12 -37.49
CA ALA A 98 18.32 34.32 -37.61
C ALA A 98 19.65 34.05 -36.92
N GLN A 99 20.74 34.37 -37.59
CA GLN A 99 22.08 34.21 -37.07
C GLN A 99 22.83 35.50 -37.30
N GLY A 100 23.44 36.03 -36.26
CA GLY A 100 24.35 37.18 -36.31
C GLY A 100 25.72 36.75 -35.82
N PHE A 101 26.77 37.17 -36.52
CA PHE A 101 28.12 36.95 -36.08
C PHE A 101 29.04 38.14 -36.50
N TYR A 102 30.07 38.34 -35.71
CA TYR A 102 31.15 39.29 -35.98
C TYR A 102 32.43 38.48 -36.22
N GLY A 103 33.03 38.65 -37.38
CA GLY A 103 34.15 37.81 -37.77
C GLY A 103 34.98 38.36 -38.95
N TYR A 104 36.07 37.68 -39.20
CA TYR A 104 36.96 37.91 -40.35
C TYR A 104 37.37 36.55 -40.94
N PRO A 105 37.15 36.30 -42.25
CA PRO A 105 36.29 37.09 -43.15
C PRO A 105 34.81 36.94 -42.79
N GLY A 106 33.98 37.91 -43.15
CA GLY A 106 32.52 37.84 -43.05
C GLY A 106 31.87 37.16 -44.23
N LEU A 107 30.57 37.42 -44.46
CA LEU A 107 29.82 36.86 -45.57
C LEU A 107 30.34 37.31 -46.93
N ASN A 108 30.90 38.54 -47.02
CA ASN A 108 31.60 39.07 -48.22
C ASN A 108 33.08 38.69 -48.15
N MET A 109 33.37 37.41 -48.27
CA MET A 109 34.71 36.86 -48.06
C MET A 109 35.80 37.53 -48.83
N PHE A 110 35.60 37.86 -50.14
CA PHE A 110 36.60 38.50 -50.99
C PHE A 110 36.89 39.95 -50.58
N GLU A 111 35.87 40.73 -50.29
CA GLU A 111 36.01 42.11 -49.89
C GLU A 111 36.66 42.28 -48.54
N ASP A 112 36.21 41.46 -47.55
CA ASP A 112 36.74 41.48 -46.21
C ASP A 112 38.22 41.02 -46.16
N MET A 113 38.60 40.05 -46.99
CA MET A 113 39.97 39.56 -47.10
C MET A 113 40.89 40.60 -47.77
N MET A 114 40.42 41.27 -48.81
CA MET A 114 41.20 42.34 -49.49
C MET A 114 41.40 43.55 -48.58
N GLN A 115 40.40 43.91 -47.77
CA GLN A 115 40.45 45.07 -46.88
C GLN A 115 40.95 44.81 -45.50
N HIS A 116 41.21 43.50 -45.14
CA HIS A 116 41.59 43.01 -43.77
C HIS A 116 40.64 43.51 -42.68
N LYS A 117 39.34 43.63 -43.02
CA LYS A 117 38.30 44.22 -42.16
C LYS A 117 37.43 43.18 -41.47
N TRP A 118 37.28 43.34 -40.16
CA TRP A 118 36.28 42.63 -39.41
C TRP A 118 34.88 43.20 -39.70
N SER A 119 33.94 42.32 -40.05
CA SER A 119 32.60 42.73 -40.40
C SER A 119 31.54 42.09 -39.51
N MET A 120 30.46 42.84 -39.28
CA MET A 120 29.26 42.30 -38.62
C MET A 120 28.34 41.77 -39.70
N ASN A 121 27.94 40.51 -39.55
CA ASN A 121 27.16 39.79 -40.55
C ASN A 121 25.87 39.28 -39.94
N GLY A 122 24.79 39.27 -40.71
CA GLY A 122 23.50 38.74 -40.33
C GLY A 122 22.90 37.88 -41.43
N LEU A 123 22.31 36.75 -41.04
CA LEU A 123 21.59 35.90 -41.96
C LEU A 123 20.22 35.60 -41.36
N VAL A 124 19.18 35.81 -42.13
CA VAL A 124 17.80 35.46 -41.77
C VAL A 124 17.24 34.55 -42.85
N GLY A 125 16.56 33.49 -42.45
CA GLY A 125 16.02 32.59 -43.44
C GLY A 125 14.91 31.68 -42.88
N VAL A 126 14.34 30.88 -43.79
CA VAL A 126 13.32 29.88 -43.51
C VAL A 126 13.92 28.50 -43.73
N LYS A 127 13.76 27.61 -42.75
CA LYS A 127 14.21 26.22 -42.81
C LYS A 127 13.00 25.31 -42.85
N LEU A 128 12.87 24.52 -43.91
CA LEU A 128 11.92 23.40 -44.00
C LEU A 128 12.67 22.10 -43.70
N SER A 129 12.19 21.37 -42.70
CA SER A 129 12.69 20.02 -42.38
C SER A 129 11.55 19.01 -42.36
N TRP A 130 11.74 17.89 -43.04
CA TRP A 130 10.77 16.83 -43.11
C TRP A 130 11.45 15.46 -42.95
N ASN A 131 11.01 14.72 -41.98
CA ASN A 131 11.54 13.35 -41.72
C ASN A 131 10.75 12.32 -42.52
N ILE A 132 11.10 12.13 -43.78
CA ILE A 132 10.46 11.14 -44.68
C ILE A 132 10.74 9.72 -44.21
N GLY A 133 11.87 9.45 -43.53
CA GLY A 133 12.23 8.14 -42.98
C GLY A 133 11.24 7.65 -41.95
N ALA A 134 10.63 8.56 -41.20
CA ALA A 134 9.61 8.20 -40.21
C ALA A 134 8.37 7.51 -40.80
N LEU A 135 8.08 7.72 -42.09
CA LEU A 135 6.96 7.09 -42.79
C LEU A 135 7.10 5.55 -42.81
N TYR A 136 8.33 5.06 -42.93
CA TYR A 136 8.59 3.60 -43.01
C TYR A 136 8.34 2.90 -41.67
N THR A 137 8.63 3.54 -40.55
CA THR A 137 8.51 2.94 -39.20
C THR A 137 7.19 3.25 -38.54
N HIS A 138 6.48 4.30 -38.97
CA HIS A 138 5.28 4.84 -38.34
C HIS A 138 4.21 3.77 -38.02
N LYS A 139 3.91 2.89 -38.99
CA LYS A 139 2.91 1.83 -38.81
C LYS A 139 3.31 0.86 -37.69
N ASN A 140 4.58 0.48 -37.65
CA ASN A 140 5.11 -0.42 -36.63
C ASN A 140 5.18 0.25 -35.26
N ASP A 141 5.60 1.53 -35.22
CA ASP A 141 5.66 2.30 -34.00
C ASP A 141 4.25 2.50 -33.40
N LYS A 142 3.25 2.77 -34.26
CA LYS A 142 1.85 2.86 -33.85
C LYS A 142 1.29 1.53 -33.34
N ALA A 143 1.63 0.42 -33.99
CA ALA A 143 1.27 -0.90 -33.55
C ALA A 143 1.89 -1.24 -32.18
N ARG A 144 3.14 -0.84 -31.95
CA ARG A 144 3.83 -0.98 -30.67
C ARG A 144 3.14 -0.21 -29.56
N LEU A 145 2.75 1.05 -29.80
CA LEU A 145 2.01 1.87 -28.82
C LEU A 145 0.63 1.27 -28.52
N ARG A 146 -0.03 0.70 -29.51
CA ARG A 146 -1.31 -0.01 -29.31
C ARG A 146 -1.14 -1.23 -28.39
N LEU A 147 -0.13 -2.07 -28.64
CA LEU A 147 0.17 -3.21 -27.77
C LEU A 147 0.52 -2.76 -26.34
N GLN A 148 1.26 -1.67 -26.21
CA GLN A 148 1.55 -1.09 -24.88
C GLN A 148 0.27 -0.65 -24.17
N ARG A 149 -0.67 -0.06 -24.86
CA ARG A 149 -1.99 0.32 -24.31
C ARG A 149 -2.79 -0.89 -23.85
N GLU A 150 -2.85 -1.94 -24.67
CA GLU A 150 -3.49 -3.21 -24.33
C GLU A 150 -2.85 -3.85 -23.07
N GLN A 151 -1.51 -3.76 -22.92
CA GLN A 151 -0.82 -4.20 -21.71
C GLN A 151 -1.23 -3.42 -20.45
N ILE A 152 -1.40 -2.09 -20.57
CA ILE A 152 -1.85 -1.25 -19.46
C ILE A 152 -3.30 -1.61 -19.09
N GLU A 153 -4.17 -1.80 -20.05
CA GLU A 153 -5.57 -2.21 -19.84
C GLU A 153 -5.64 -3.58 -19.16
N ASN A 154 -4.89 -4.56 -19.63
CA ASN A 154 -4.79 -5.89 -19.00
C ASN A 154 -4.26 -5.80 -17.56
N ALA A 155 -3.23 -4.99 -17.32
CA ALA A 155 -2.71 -4.78 -15.96
C ALA A 155 -3.76 -4.17 -15.03
N ARG A 156 -4.57 -3.22 -15.53
CA ARG A 156 -5.70 -2.65 -14.83
C ARG A 156 -6.77 -3.71 -14.47
N GLU A 157 -7.12 -4.57 -15.43
CA GLU A 157 -8.09 -5.64 -15.20
C GLU A 157 -7.59 -6.65 -14.16
N VAL A 158 -6.33 -7.06 -14.24
CA VAL A 158 -5.69 -7.95 -13.25
C VAL A 158 -5.69 -7.32 -11.87
N PHE A 159 -5.38 -6.02 -11.79
CA PHE A 159 -5.42 -5.28 -10.52
C PHE A 159 -6.84 -5.28 -9.91
N LEU A 160 -7.87 -4.99 -10.71
CA LEU A 160 -9.26 -4.98 -10.26
C LEU A 160 -9.74 -6.38 -9.83
N PHE A 161 -9.33 -7.40 -10.58
CA PHE A 161 -9.64 -8.79 -10.25
C PHE A 161 -9.02 -9.21 -8.92
N ASN A 162 -7.73 -8.98 -8.72
CA ASN A 162 -7.05 -9.29 -7.46
C ASN A 162 -7.68 -8.53 -6.29
N ASN A 163 -7.99 -7.24 -6.49
CA ASN A 163 -8.65 -6.44 -5.48
C ASN A 163 -10.04 -7.00 -5.09
N SER A 164 -10.80 -7.51 -6.06
CA SER A 164 -12.10 -8.13 -5.78
C SER A 164 -11.96 -9.42 -4.96
N ILE A 165 -10.92 -10.22 -5.22
CA ILE A 165 -10.60 -11.41 -4.43
C ILE A 165 -10.23 -11.02 -3.00
N ASP A 166 -9.36 -10.03 -2.83
CA ASP A 166 -8.97 -9.54 -1.51
C ASP A 166 -10.17 -9.01 -0.72
N GLU A 167 -11.07 -8.28 -1.37
CA GLU A 167 -12.30 -7.77 -0.76
C GLU A 167 -13.21 -8.91 -0.27
N ILE A 168 -13.40 -9.96 -1.08
CA ILE A 168 -14.17 -11.13 -0.70
C ILE A 168 -13.54 -11.81 0.52
N GLN A 169 -12.21 -12.05 0.49
CA GLN A 169 -11.49 -12.68 1.60
C GLN A 169 -11.63 -11.88 2.90
N GLN A 170 -11.45 -10.56 2.82
CA GLN A 170 -11.57 -9.69 4.00
C GLN A 170 -13.01 -9.67 4.54
N LYS A 171 -14.00 -9.63 3.67
CA LYS A 171 -15.42 -9.68 4.07
C LYS A 171 -15.76 -10.99 4.79
N GLU A 172 -15.31 -12.12 4.25
CA GLU A 172 -15.53 -13.42 4.91
C GLU A 172 -14.77 -13.52 6.24
N ASN A 173 -13.56 -12.99 6.33
CA ASN A 173 -12.81 -12.92 7.60
C ASN A 173 -13.55 -12.07 8.64
N ILE A 174 -14.08 -10.90 8.25
CA ILE A 174 -14.88 -10.03 9.14
C ILE A 174 -16.11 -10.78 9.64
N ASN A 175 -16.84 -11.48 8.78
CA ASN A 175 -18.02 -12.25 9.13
C ASN A 175 -17.68 -13.39 10.11
N ARG A 176 -16.56 -14.08 9.85
CA ARG A 176 -16.04 -15.12 10.75
C ARG A 176 -15.73 -14.55 12.13
N TYR A 177 -14.98 -13.46 12.21
CA TYR A 177 -14.63 -12.86 13.51
C TYR A 177 -15.85 -12.32 14.26
N ARG A 178 -16.84 -11.76 13.56
CA ARG A 178 -18.11 -11.34 14.20
C ARG A 178 -18.83 -12.51 14.86
N LYS A 179 -18.91 -13.66 14.19
CA LYS A 179 -19.49 -14.88 14.78
C LYS A 179 -18.67 -15.39 15.94
N MET A 180 -17.32 -15.37 15.83
CA MET A 180 -16.46 -15.79 16.94
C MET A 180 -16.67 -14.91 18.18
N ILE A 181 -16.73 -13.59 18.03
CA ILE A 181 -16.98 -12.66 19.15
C ILE A 181 -18.29 -12.98 19.85
N GLN A 182 -19.36 -13.26 19.10
CA GLN A 182 -20.65 -13.65 19.70
C GLN A 182 -20.54 -14.92 20.51
N ASN A 183 -19.84 -15.94 19.99
CA ASN A 183 -19.62 -17.19 20.71
C ASN A 183 -18.70 -16.99 21.93
N ASP A 184 -17.68 -16.14 21.81
CA ASP A 184 -16.74 -15.82 22.91
C ASP A 184 -17.47 -15.16 24.07
N ASP A 185 -18.43 -14.25 23.83
CA ASP A 185 -19.24 -13.63 24.86
C ASP A 185 -20.06 -14.69 25.62
N GLU A 186 -20.69 -15.63 24.92
CA GLU A 186 -21.42 -16.74 25.53
C GLU A 186 -20.50 -17.67 26.31
N ILE A 187 -19.32 -18.03 25.78
CA ILE A 187 -18.30 -18.83 26.45
C ILE A 187 -17.85 -18.18 27.76
N ILE A 188 -17.59 -16.85 27.73
CA ILE A 188 -17.17 -16.09 28.93
C ILE A 188 -18.23 -16.16 30.02
N ASP A 189 -19.51 -16.01 29.67
CA ASP A 189 -20.61 -16.12 30.65
C ASP A 189 -20.69 -17.53 31.24
N LEU A 190 -20.67 -18.57 30.41
CA LEU A 190 -20.68 -19.96 30.84
C LEU A 190 -19.48 -20.28 31.73
N ARG A 191 -18.26 -19.90 31.35
CA ARG A 191 -17.03 -20.10 32.14
C ARG A 191 -17.10 -19.34 33.48
N THR A 192 -17.68 -18.15 33.49
CA THR A 192 -17.89 -17.40 34.73
C THR A 192 -18.82 -18.11 35.70
N HIS A 193 -19.91 -18.72 35.21
CA HIS A 193 -20.80 -19.53 36.02
C HIS A 193 -20.13 -20.81 36.54
N ILE A 194 -19.40 -21.53 35.67
CA ILE A 194 -18.64 -22.74 36.05
C ILE A 194 -17.61 -22.42 37.14
N ARG A 195 -16.85 -21.33 36.97
CA ARG A 195 -15.89 -20.89 37.99
C ARG A 195 -16.53 -20.63 39.34
N LYS A 196 -17.63 -19.87 39.39
CA LYS A 196 -18.36 -19.58 40.63
C LYS A 196 -18.86 -20.86 41.32
N ALA A 197 -19.37 -21.82 40.53
CA ALA A 197 -19.82 -23.09 41.03
C ALA A 197 -18.65 -23.93 41.60
N ALA A 198 -17.49 -23.94 40.90
CA ALA A 198 -16.30 -24.65 41.37
C ALA A 198 -15.70 -24.00 42.62
N GLU A 199 -15.65 -22.66 42.71
CA GLU A 199 -15.24 -21.94 43.94
C GLU A 199 -16.14 -22.30 45.14
N SER A 200 -17.46 -22.38 44.94
CA SER A 200 -18.40 -22.80 45.98
C SER A 200 -18.17 -24.25 46.42
N LYS A 201 -17.96 -25.17 45.48
CA LYS A 201 -17.66 -26.61 45.78
C LYS A 201 -16.35 -26.72 46.56
N LEU A 202 -15.31 -25.94 46.22
CA LEU A 202 -14.06 -25.91 46.96
C LEU A 202 -14.27 -25.39 48.40
N ALA A 203 -15.06 -24.32 48.58
CA ALA A 203 -15.37 -23.77 49.88
C ALA A 203 -16.09 -24.77 50.81
N HIS A 204 -16.89 -25.66 50.24
CA HIS A 204 -17.59 -26.74 50.97
C HIS A 204 -16.79 -28.09 51.03
N GLY A 205 -15.54 -28.09 50.57
CA GLY A 205 -14.68 -29.29 50.62
C GLY A 205 -15.10 -30.43 49.68
N ILE A 206 -15.92 -30.15 48.65
CA ILE A 206 -16.42 -31.13 47.68
C ILE A 206 -15.39 -31.43 46.61
N ILE A 207 -14.58 -30.46 46.23
CA ILE A 207 -13.47 -30.59 45.26
C ILE A 207 -12.17 -30.09 45.88
N ASP A 208 -11.05 -30.51 45.30
CA ASP A 208 -9.73 -30.03 45.67
C ASP A 208 -9.29 -28.82 44.82
N VAL A 209 -8.16 -28.20 45.19
CA VAL A 209 -7.59 -27.03 44.48
C VAL A 209 -7.20 -27.37 43.05
N ASN A 210 -6.70 -28.58 42.78
CA ASN A 210 -6.30 -28.97 41.44
C ASN A 210 -7.51 -29.12 40.51
N SER A 211 -8.63 -29.60 41.02
CA SER A 211 -9.90 -29.63 40.28
C SER A 211 -10.42 -28.24 39.95
N LEU A 212 -10.33 -27.29 40.89
CA LEU A 212 -10.66 -25.89 40.63
C LEU A 212 -9.77 -25.28 39.55
N LEU A 213 -8.45 -25.52 39.60
CA LEU A 213 -7.51 -24.99 38.58
C LEU A 213 -7.80 -25.54 37.20
N ARG A 214 -8.16 -26.83 37.09
CA ARG A 214 -8.57 -27.41 35.79
C ARG A 214 -9.81 -26.72 35.22
N GLU A 215 -10.79 -26.37 36.05
CA GLU A 215 -11.99 -25.66 35.61
C GLU A 215 -11.73 -24.22 35.23
N ILE A 216 -10.68 -23.56 35.78
CA ILE A 216 -10.28 -22.20 35.43
C ILE A 216 -9.47 -22.16 34.15
N ASN A 217 -8.63 -23.18 33.91
CA ASN A 217 -7.70 -23.20 32.76
C ASN A 217 -8.30 -23.79 31.48
N ASN A 218 -9.42 -24.48 31.57
CA ASN A 218 -10.17 -24.95 30.41
C ASN A 218 -11.08 -23.88 29.85
#